data_9bee04b2c136729124703a6befc3e272
#
_entry.id   9bee04b2c136729124703a6befc3e272
#
_cell.length_a   1.000
_cell.length_b   1.000
_cell.length_c   1.000
_cell.angle_alpha   90.00
_cell.angle_beta   90.00
_cell.angle_gamma   90.00
#
_symmetry.space_group_name_H-M   'P 1'
#
loop_
_entity.id
_entity.type
_entity.pdbx_description
1 polymer ?
#
loop_
_entity_poly.entity_id
_entity_poly.type
_entity_poly.pdbx_seq_one_letter_code
_entity_poly.pdbx_strand_id
1 'polypeptide(L)'
;SPNWRLYGYYYQWDRLDPAQGVKEVNWDLWLGPAPKIPWNERHFWHWRCYYAYGTGYAGDLLSHELDFVQYLLGHGIPDNCVCSGLNALLHDDREVPDTWVATYQFAKLGRTVTFEGSMNATDSQPVTICGRDATLRFDAIAHNVSKFEIITAGHNLKTDLPKGYER
;
A
#
# COMPACT_ATOMS: atom_id res chain seq x y z
N SER A 1 16.49 -8.77 -2.30
CA SER A 1 16.96 -7.52 -2.00
C SER A 1 16.01 -6.41 -1.85
N PRO A 2 16.62 -5.66 -1.33
CA PRO A 2 16.26 -4.73 -0.33
C PRO A 2 15.49 -3.57 -0.94
N ASN A 3 14.59 -3.19 -0.37
CA ASN A 3 14.20 -1.91 0.24
C ASN A 3 14.59 -0.62 -0.50
N TRP A 4 14.98 -0.67 -1.81
CA TRP A 4 15.19 0.55 -2.60
C TRP A 4 13.93 1.43 -2.61
N ARG A 5 12.74 0.82 -2.53
CA ARG A 5 11.46 1.54 -2.43
C ARG A 5 11.34 2.31 -1.13
N LEU A 6 11.86 1.75 -0.06
CA LEU A 6 11.82 2.40 1.24
C LEU A 6 12.87 3.51 1.32
N TYR A 7 14.07 3.27 0.83
CA TYR A 7 15.18 4.21 0.97
C TYR A 7 15.12 5.43 0.03
N GLY A 8 14.51 5.32 -1.14
CA GLY A 8 14.50 6.40 -2.12
C GLY A 8 13.30 7.33 -2.08
N TYR A 9 12.14 6.84 -1.62
CA TYR A 9 10.89 7.57 -1.80
C TYR A 9 10.25 8.05 -0.51
N TYR A 10 10.43 7.32 0.58
CA TYR A 10 9.70 7.54 1.81
C TYR A 10 10.59 7.89 2.99
N TYR A 11 11.87 7.52 2.93
CA TYR A 11 12.84 7.93 3.92
C TYR A 11 13.45 9.26 3.54
N GLN A 12 13.54 10.16 4.49
CA GLN A 12 14.35 11.35 4.34
C GLN A 12 15.82 10.95 4.48
N TRP A 13 16.57 11.16 3.44
CA TRP A 13 18.01 11.00 3.52
C TRP A 13 18.65 12.32 3.92
N ASP A 14 19.32 12.32 5.04
CA ASP A 14 20.20 13.42 5.46
C ASP A 14 21.42 13.62 4.53
N ARG A 15 21.44 12.87 3.43
CA ARG A 15 22.58 12.80 2.50
C ARG A 15 22.21 13.15 1.07
N LEU A 16 21.37 14.11 0.89
CA LEU A 16 21.35 14.79 -0.39
C LEU A 16 22.63 15.62 -0.44
N ASP A 17 23.58 15.19 -1.25
CA ASP A 17 24.78 15.98 -1.51
C ASP A 17 24.35 17.29 -2.16
N PRO A 18 24.47 18.44 -1.49
CA PRO A 18 24.08 19.71 -2.07
C PRO A 18 24.85 20.02 -3.37
N ALA A 19 26.02 19.40 -3.57
CA ALA A 19 26.80 19.52 -4.79
C ALA A 19 26.18 18.77 -5.98
N GLN A 20 25.29 17.80 -5.73
CA GLN A 20 24.52 17.12 -6.77
C GLN A 20 23.12 17.73 -6.93
N GLY A 21 22.84 18.81 -6.23
CA GLY A 21 21.56 19.51 -6.30
C GLY A 21 21.16 19.81 -7.74
N VAL A 22 19.89 19.65 -8.03
CA VAL A 22 19.35 19.96 -9.35
C VAL A 22 19.54 21.44 -9.61
N LYS A 23 20.47 21.77 -10.49
CA LYS A 23 20.88 23.15 -10.74
C LYS A 23 19.82 24.01 -11.41
N GLU A 24 18.87 23.37 -12.09
CA GLU A 24 17.85 24.06 -12.88
C GLU A 24 16.51 23.32 -12.81
N VAL A 25 15.70 23.64 -11.81
CA VAL A 25 14.31 23.19 -11.74
C VAL A 25 13.39 24.39 -11.95
N ASN A 26 12.47 24.29 -12.90
CA ASN A 26 11.35 25.23 -12.95
C ASN A 26 10.40 24.89 -11.80
N TRP A 27 10.66 25.47 -10.63
CA TRP A 27 9.95 25.16 -9.40
C TRP A 27 8.46 25.50 -9.46
N ASP A 28 8.12 26.60 -10.11
CA ASP A 28 6.71 26.99 -10.27
C ASP A 28 5.93 26.01 -11.13
N LEU A 29 6.56 25.51 -12.19
CA LEU A 29 5.97 24.50 -13.06
C LEU A 29 5.83 23.16 -12.32
N TRP A 30 6.85 22.79 -11.54
CA TRP A 30 6.83 21.56 -10.76
C TRP A 30 5.76 21.59 -9.68
N LEU A 31 5.59 22.68 -8.97
CA LEU A 31 4.52 22.85 -7.97
C LEU A 31 3.13 22.73 -8.61
N GLY A 32 2.96 23.14 -9.86
CA GLY A 32 1.66 23.08 -10.52
C GLY A 32 0.56 23.79 -9.70
N PRO A 33 -0.53 23.10 -9.36
CA PRO A 33 -1.63 23.65 -8.56
C PRO A 33 -1.35 23.65 -7.04
N ALA A 34 -0.26 23.03 -6.59
CA ALA A 34 0.10 22.99 -5.17
C ALA A 34 0.38 24.39 -4.60
N PRO A 35 0.29 24.57 -3.27
CA PRO A 35 0.63 25.81 -2.62
C PRO A 35 2.03 26.31 -3.04
N LYS A 36 2.12 27.59 -3.36
CA LYS A 36 3.40 28.21 -3.78
C LYS A 36 4.26 28.44 -2.55
N ILE A 37 5.38 27.74 -2.50
CA ILE A 37 6.40 27.87 -1.46
C ILE A 37 7.74 28.17 -2.10
N PRO A 38 8.70 28.78 -1.40
CA PRO A 38 10.08 28.89 -1.86
C PRO A 38 10.66 27.53 -2.22
N TRP A 39 11.68 27.54 -3.09
CA TRP A 39 12.40 26.33 -3.43
C TRP A 39 12.77 25.53 -2.18
N ASN A 40 12.39 24.25 -2.20
CA ASN A 40 12.71 23.33 -1.13
C ASN A 40 13.12 21.99 -1.75
N GLU A 41 14.43 21.71 -1.64
CA GLU A 41 15.03 20.50 -2.20
C GLU A 41 14.43 19.24 -1.58
N ARG A 42 14.11 19.27 -0.30
CA ARG A 42 13.51 18.15 0.42
C ARG A 42 12.12 17.84 -0.11
N HIS A 43 11.28 18.85 -0.33
CA HIS A 43 9.97 18.68 -0.95
C HIS A 43 10.08 18.14 -2.38
N PHE A 44 11.10 18.54 -3.12
CA PHE A 44 11.33 18.05 -4.47
C PHE A 44 11.66 16.56 -4.49
N TRP A 45 12.63 16.12 -3.70
CA TRP A 45 13.06 14.72 -3.69
C TRP A 45 12.14 13.77 -2.93
N HIS A 46 11.53 14.26 -1.84
CA HIS A 46 10.67 13.47 -0.95
C HIS A 46 9.21 13.89 -1.01
N TRP A 47 8.73 14.33 -2.17
CA TRP A 47 7.39 14.85 -2.37
C TRP A 47 6.29 13.93 -1.86
N ARG A 48 6.54 12.63 -1.83
CA ARG A 48 5.60 11.62 -1.30
C ARG A 48 5.34 11.75 0.19
N CYS A 49 6.17 12.48 0.90
CA CYS A 49 6.00 12.73 2.33
C CYS A 49 5.02 13.86 2.64
N TYR A 50 4.55 14.60 1.65
CA TYR A 50 3.75 15.81 1.84
C TYR A 50 2.42 15.74 1.09
N TYR A 51 1.33 16.05 1.79
CA TYR A 51 -0.01 16.02 1.21
C TYR A 51 -0.24 17.01 0.06
N ALA A 52 0.57 18.05 -0.02
CA ALA A 52 0.52 18.99 -1.13
C ALA A 52 0.81 18.34 -2.49
N TYR A 53 1.51 17.21 -2.53
CA TYR A 53 1.98 16.59 -3.76
C TYR A 53 1.53 15.13 -3.92
N GLY A 54 1.16 14.48 -2.85
CA GLY A 54 0.80 13.07 -2.88
C GLY A 54 0.09 12.61 -1.61
N THR A 55 -0.21 11.33 -1.56
CA THR A 55 -0.89 10.68 -0.44
C THR A 55 -0.02 9.62 0.23
N GLY A 56 1.28 9.71 -0.01
CA GLY A 56 2.31 8.88 0.61
C GLY A 56 2.24 7.41 0.23
N TYR A 57 2.78 6.60 1.09
CA TYR A 57 2.85 5.15 0.95
C TYR A 57 1.48 4.50 0.72
N ALA A 58 0.44 4.98 1.40
CA ALA A 58 -0.91 4.49 1.21
C ALA A 58 -1.41 4.76 -0.23
N GLY A 59 -1.29 5.97 -0.72
CA GLY A 59 -1.75 6.33 -2.07
C GLY A 59 -0.97 5.64 -3.17
N ASP A 60 0.33 5.52 -3.00
CA ASP A 60 1.21 4.93 -4.00
C ASP A 60 1.03 3.41 -4.13
N LEU A 61 0.95 2.68 -3.02
CA LEU A 61 0.94 1.22 -3.04
C LEU A 61 -0.46 0.62 -2.84
N LEU A 62 -1.28 1.18 -1.95
CA LEU A 62 -2.63 0.67 -1.74
C LEU A 62 -3.48 0.77 -3.01
N SER A 63 -3.25 1.76 -3.86
CA SER A 63 -3.96 1.87 -5.14
C SER A 63 -3.77 0.63 -6.01
N HIS A 64 -2.58 0.08 -6.05
CA HIS A 64 -2.27 -1.15 -6.78
C HIS A 64 -2.88 -2.38 -6.13
N GLU A 65 -2.78 -2.49 -4.80
CA GLU A 65 -3.35 -3.62 -4.07
C GLU A 65 -4.88 -3.61 -4.14
N LEU A 66 -5.50 -2.44 -4.07
CA LEU A 66 -6.94 -2.29 -4.22
C LEU A 66 -7.38 -2.68 -5.63
N ASP A 67 -6.67 -2.24 -6.66
CA ASP A 67 -6.94 -2.61 -8.05
C ASP A 67 -6.84 -4.13 -8.26
N PHE A 68 -5.80 -4.76 -7.69
CA PHE A 68 -5.63 -6.20 -7.74
C PHE A 68 -6.81 -6.96 -7.09
N VAL A 69 -7.23 -6.53 -5.90
CA VAL A 69 -8.39 -7.11 -5.22
C VAL A 69 -9.69 -6.89 -6.02
N GLN A 70 -9.86 -5.71 -6.60
CA GLN A 70 -10.99 -5.41 -7.47
C GLN A 70 -11.00 -6.31 -8.71
N TYR A 71 -9.87 -6.52 -9.32
CA TYR A 71 -9.73 -7.41 -10.47
C TYR A 71 -10.11 -8.86 -10.11
N LEU A 72 -9.64 -9.36 -8.96
CA LEU A 72 -9.93 -10.73 -8.53
C LEU A 72 -11.37 -10.94 -8.10
N LEU A 73 -11.94 -10.00 -7.39
CA LEU A 73 -13.21 -10.20 -6.67
C LEU A 73 -14.39 -9.41 -7.24
N GLY A 74 -14.15 -8.48 -8.14
CA GLY A 74 -15.20 -7.71 -8.83
C GLY A 74 -16.07 -6.89 -7.88
N HIS A 75 -15.49 -6.31 -6.83
CA HIS A 75 -16.26 -5.64 -5.76
C HIS A 75 -16.92 -4.32 -6.20
N GLY A 76 -16.33 -3.60 -7.14
CA GLY A 76 -16.74 -2.25 -7.51
C GLY A 76 -16.34 -1.19 -6.44
N ILE A 77 -17.14 -0.15 -6.31
CA ILE A 77 -16.89 0.93 -5.35
C ILE A 77 -17.38 0.52 -3.96
N PRO A 78 -16.58 0.68 -2.90
CA PRO A 78 -17.00 0.39 -1.53
C PRO A 78 -18.08 1.36 -1.06
N ASP A 79 -19.00 0.87 -0.23
CA ASP A 79 -20.04 1.69 0.40
C ASP A 79 -19.48 2.57 1.52
N ASN A 80 -18.40 2.13 2.14
CA ASN A 80 -17.75 2.81 3.27
C ASN A 80 -16.26 2.49 3.36
N CYS A 81 -15.49 3.43 3.89
CA CYS A 81 -14.08 3.27 4.22
C CYS A 81 -13.78 3.87 5.58
N VAL A 82 -13.07 3.12 6.40
CA VAL A 82 -12.50 3.59 7.66
C VAL A 82 -10.98 3.43 7.58
N CYS A 83 -10.26 4.48 7.91
CA CYS A 83 -8.80 4.42 7.95
C CYS A 83 -8.24 5.12 9.18
N SER A 84 -7.08 4.67 9.58
CA SER A 84 -6.27 5.26 10.64
C SER A 84 -4.80 5.16 10.26
N GLY A 85 -4.02 6.15 10.65
CA GLY A 85 -2.58 6.16 10.39
C GLY A 85 -1.84 7.05 11.37
N LEU A 86 -0.58 6.75 11.56
CA LEU A 86 0.33 7.51 12.43
C LEU A 86 1.77 7.38 11.95
N ASN A 87 2.63 8.26 12.42
CA ASN A 87 4.08 8.16 12.25
C ASN A 87 4.66 7.38 13.42
N ALA A 88 4.83 6.07 13.21
CA ALA A 88 5.30 5.14 14.23
C ALA A 88 6.82 4.98 14.23
N LEU A 89 7.43 5.03 13.04
CA LEU A 89 8.86 4.79 12.85
C LEU A 89 9.63 6.07 12.59
N LEU A 90 9.12 6.92 11.72
CA LEU A 90 9.87 8.05 11.17
C LEU A 90 9.39 9.35 11.81
N HIS A 91 10.26 9.94 12.61
CA HIS A 91 10.00 11.18 13.34
C HIS A 91 10.67 12.37 12.62
N ASP A 92 10.35 12.51 11.35
CA ASP A 92 10.77 13.60 10.50
C ASP A 92 9.63 14.61 10.29
N ASP A 93 9.74 15.51 9.33
CA ASP A 93 8.73 16.52 9.02
C ASP A 93 7.65 16.06 8.03
N ARG A 94 7.54 14.73 7.81
CA ARG A 94 6.48 14.18 6.95
C ARG A 94 5.09 14.45 7.48
N GLU A 95 4.19 14.67 6.57
CA GLU A 95 2.77 14.85 6.86
C GLU A 95 1.99 13.54 6.75
N VAL A 96 2.46 12.63 5.87
CA VAL A 96 1.79 11.37 5.60
C VAL A 96 2.23 10.28 6.59
N PRO A 97 1.31 9.40 7.01
CA PRO A 97 1.63 8.30 7.90
C PRO A 97 2.64 7.31 7.30
N ASP A 98 3.53 6.81 8.15
CA ASP A 98 4.40 5.67 7.81
C ASP A 98 3.78 4.31 8.17
N THR A 99 2.75 4.32 8.99
CA THR A 99 1.98 3.14 9.40
C THR A 99 0.50 3.46 9.35
N TRP A 100 -0.28 2.60 8.71
CA TRP A 100 -1.71 2.84 8.52
C TRP A 100 -2.48 1.55 8.32
N VAL A 101 -3.78 1.61 8.55
CA VAL A 101 -4.76 0.58 8.23
C VAL A 101 -5.96 1.22 7.52
N ALA A 102 -6.49 0.55 6.52
CA ALA A 102 -7.72 0.95 5.83
C ALA A 102 -8.64 -0.25 5.66
N THR A 103 -9.90 -0.10 6.05
CA THR A 103 -10.93 -1.13 5.88
C THR A 103 -12.04 -0.59 4.99
N TYR A 104 -12.29 -1.30 3.90
CA TYR A 104 -13.36 -1.02 2.96
C TYR A 104 -14.52 -1.99 3.17
N GLN A 105 -15.72 -1.46 3.14
CA GLN A 105 -16.95 -2.25 3.31
C GLN A 105 -17.77 -2.25 2.03
N PHE A 106 -18.18 -3.43 1.61
CA PHE A 106 -19.05 -3.69 0.46
C PHE A 106 -20.32 -4.35 0.98
N ALA A 107 -21.20 -3.54 1.56
CA ALA A 107 -22.37 -4.02 2.32
C ALA A 107 -23.30 -4.86 1.47
N LYS A 108 -23.54 -4.49 0.21
CA LYS A 108 -24.38 -5.25 -0.72
C LYS A 108 -23.84 -6.63 -1.05
N LEU A 109 -22.53 -6.81 -0.93
CA LEU A 109 -21.83 -8.07 -1.19
C LEU A 109 -21.56 -8.86 0.10
N GLY A 110 -21.85 -8.28 1.27
CA GLY A 110 -21.51 -8.86 2.56
C GLY A 110 -20.01 -9.09 2.75
N ARG A 111 -19.18 -8.17 2.27
CA ARG A 111 -17.72 -8.31 2.25
C ARG A 111 -17.02 -7.10 2.87
N THR A 112 -15.87 -7.38 3.46
CA THR A 112 -14.92 -6.36 3.93
C THR A 112 -13.53 -6.68 3.39
N VAL A 113 -12.76 -5.64 3.09
CA VAL A 113 -11.37 -5.76 2.68
C VAL A 113 -10.55 -4.84 3.57
N THR A 114 -9.54 -5.40 4.22
CA THR A 114 -8.63 -4.63 5.08
C THR A 114 -7.23 -4.67 4.49
N PHE A 115 -6.62 -3.49 4.43
CA PHE A 115 -5.22 -3.32 4.05
C PHE A 115 -4.45 -2.73 5.22
N GLU A 116 -3.26 -3.23 5.39
CA GLU A 116 -2.32 -2.73 6.38
C GLU A 116 -1.01 -2.36 5.70
N GLY A 117 -0.48 -1.20 6.04
CA GLY A 117 0.80 -0.73 5.54
C GLY A 117 1.66 -0.23 6.68
N SER A 118 2.89 -0.72 6.75
CA SER A 118 3.87 -0.27 7.72
C SER A 118 5.27 -0.25 7.12
N MET A 119 5.93 0.89 7.23
CA MET A 119 7.35 1.02 6.91
C MET A 119 8.24 0.41 8.00
N ASN A 120 7.66 0.07 9.14
CA ASN A 120 8.35 -0.57 10.27
C ASN A 120 8.32 -2.11 10.20
N ALA A 121 7.56 -2.69 9.28
CA ALA A 121 7.49 -4.12 9.12
C ALA A 121 8.72 -4.66 8.37
N THR A 122 9.36 -5.68 8.93
CA THR A 122 10.50 -6.36 8.30
C THR A 122 10.08 -7.44 7.32
N ASP A 123 8.83 -7.88 7.41
CA ASP A 123 8.25 -8.94 6.59
C ASP A 123 6.88 -8.55 6.06
N SER A 124 6.53 -9.07 4.89
CA SER A 124 5.21 -8.87 4.29
C SER A 124 4.24 -9.93 4.81
N GLN A 125 3.05 -9.51 5.19
CA GLN A 125 1.99 -10.44 5.51
C GLN A 125 1.39 -11.03 4.22
N PRO A 126 1.03 -12.32 4.21
CA PRO A 126 0.38 -12.91 3.06
C PRO A 126 -1.02 -12.30 2.84
N VAL A 127 -1.42 -12.20 1.59
CA VAL A 127 -2.80 -11.87 1.26
C VAL A 127 -3.69 -13.04 1.64
N THR A 128 -4.77 -12.76 2.35
CA THR A 128 -5.68 -13.77 2.84
C THR A 128 -7.12 -13.43 2.41
N ILE A 129 -7.74 -14.34 1.68
CA ILE A 129 -9.15 -14.22 1.27
C ILE A 129 -9.94 -15.26 2.05
N CYS A 130 -10.70 -14.80 3.04
CA CYS A 130 -11.53 -15.66 3.88
C CYS A 130 -12.89 -15.86 3.25
N GLY A 131 -13.18 -17.06 2.81
CA GLY A 131 -14.51 -17.50 2.38
C GLY A 131 -15.23 -18.26 3.49
N ARG A 132 -16.49 -18.65 3.23
CA ARG A 132 -17.28 -19.46 4.16
C ARG A 132 -16.70 -20.87 4.33
N ASP A 133 -16.26 -21.46 3.26
CA ASP A 133 -15.92 -22.89 3.20
C ASP A 133 -14.40 -23.12 3.15
N ALA A 134 -13.65 -22.12 2.73
CA ALA A 134 -12.19 -22.16 2.66
C ALA A 134 -11.57 -20.76 2.74
N THR A 135 -10.31 -20.73 3.09
CA THR A 135 -9.45 -19.53 3.04
C THR A 135 -8.38 -19.73 1.99
N LEU A 136 -8.25 -18.78 1.09
CA LEU A 136 -7.13 -18.70 0.17
C LEU A 136 -6.06 -17.78 0.76
N ARG A 137 -4.84 -18.28 0.85
CA ARG A 137 -3.67 -17.52 1.29
C ARG A 137 -2.61 -17.56 0.20
N PHE A 138 -2.01 -16.43 -0.10
CA PHE A 138 -0.93 -16.35 -1.07
C PHE A 138 0.04 -15.22 -0.76
N ASP A 139 1.29 -15.42 -1.15
CA ASP A 139 2.30 -14.39 -1.07
C ASP A 139 2.21 -13.52 -2.33
N ALA A 140 1.85 -12.26 -2.14
CA ALA A 140 1.85 -11.28 -3.21
C ALA A 140 2.91 -10.22 -2.91
N ILE A 141 3.97 -10.23 -3.69
CA ILE A 141 4.93 -9.14 -3.69
C ILE A 141 4.82 -8.45 -5.03
N ALA A 142 4.35 -7.21 -5.02
CA ALA A 142 4.22 -6.39 -6.23
C ALA A 142 3.49 -7.12 -7.38
N HIS A 143 2.35 -7.73 -7.07
CA HIS A 143 1.48 -8.44 -8.02
C HIS A 143 2.05 -9.76 -8.59
N ASN A 144 3.12 -10.26 -8.01
CA ASN A 144 3.68 -11.55 -8.40
C ASN A 144 3.30 -12.62 -7.37
N VAL A 145 2.26 -13.39 -7.70
CA VAL A 145 1.82 -14.52 -6.89
C VAL A 145 2.74 -15.71 -7.17
N SER A 146 3.64 -16.01 -6.25
CA SER A 146 4.58 -17.12 -6.39
C SER A 146 4.07 -18.43 -5.83
N LYS A 147 3.24 -18.37 -4.80
CA LYS A 147 2.66 -19.53 -4.10
C LYS A 147 1.28 -19.20 -3.59
N PHE A 148 0.41 -20.18 -3.52
CA PHE A 148 -0.86 -20.06 -2.84
C PHE A 148 -1.19 -21.34 -2.06
N GLU A 149 -2.01 -21.20 -1.04
CA GLU A 149 -2.50 -22.26 -0.19
C GLU A 149 -4.02 -22.14 -0.05
N ILE A 150 -4.73 -23.24 -0.14
CA ILE A 150 -6.15 -23.31 0.18
C ILE A 150 -6.31 -24.03 1.51
N ILE A 151 -6.80 -23.33 2.51
CA ILE A 151 -7.04 -23.85 3.85
C ILE A 151 -8.52 -24.09 3.98
N THR A 152 -8.94 -25.34 4.07
CA THR A 152 -10.33 -25.70 4.30
C THR A 152 -10.67 -25.59 5.77
N ALA A 153 -11.83 -25.04 6.10
CA ALA A 153 -12.35 -25.01 7.47
C ALA A 153 -12.56 -26.45 7.96
N GLY A 154 -11.89 -26.78 9.05
CA GLY A 154 -11.66 -28.14 9.52
C GLY A 154 -12.84 -29.10 9.52
N HIS A 155 -12.52 -30.36 9.46
CA HIS A 155 -13.19 -31.63 9.74
C HIS A 155 -14.61 -31.93 9.20
N ASN A 156 -15.43 -30.93 8.84
CA ASN A 156 -16.81 -31.16 8.40
C ASN A 156 -17.09 -30.74 6.96
N LEU A 157 -16.14 -30.16 6.28
CA LEU A 157 -16.27 -29.87 4.87
C LEU A 157 -15.50 -30.94 4.06
N LYS A 158 -16.05 -32.14 4.00
CA LYS A 158 -15.89 -33.00 2.83
C LYS A 158 -16.63 -32.32 1.68
N THR A 159 -16.19 -31.16 1.32
CA THR A 159 -16.61 -30.53 0.09
C THR A 159 -15.79 -31.18 -0.98
N ASP A 160 -16.43 -31.79 -1.92
CA ASP A 160 -15.85 -32.14 -3.19
C ASP A 160 -15.35 -30.85 -3.83
N LEU A 161 -14.08 -30.52 -3.57
CA LEU A 161 -13.42 -29.45 -4.31
C LEU A 161 -13.52 -29.81 -5.79
N PRO A 162 -13.87 -28.87 -6.66
CA PRO A 162 -13.93 -29.15 -8.08
C PRO A 162 -12.62 -29.80 -8.52
N LYS A 163 -12.74 -30.86 -9.33
CA LYS A 163 -11.55 -31.54 -9.90
C LYS A 163 -10.62 -30.51 -10.51
N GLY A 164 -9.39 -30.46 -10.08
CA GLY A 164 -8.40 -29.49 -10.49
C GLY A 164 -7.85 -28.63 -9.35
N TYR A 165 -8.42 -28.70 -8.14
CA TYR A 165 -7.89 -28.09 -6.93
C TYR A 165 -7.23 -29.09 -5.98
N GLU A 166 -7.09 -30.32 -6.42
CA GLU A 166 -6.34 -31.34 -5.69
C GLU A 166 -4.86 -31.11 -5.90
N ARG A 167 -4.11 -31.09 -4.82
CA ARG A 167 -2.66 -31.21 -4.83
C ARG A 167 -2.28 -32.68 -4.70
#